data_26bfb0256335086d04a2f26398af6a13
#
_entry.id   26bfb0256335086d04a2f26398af6a13
#
_cell.length_a   1.000
_cell.length_b   1.000
_cell.length_c   1.000
_cell.angle_alpha   90.00
_cell.angle_beta   90.00
_cell.angle_gamma   90.00
#
_symmetry.space_group_name_H-M   'P 1'
#
loop_
_entity.id
_entity.type
_entity.pdbx_description
1 polymer ?
#
loop_
_entity_poly.entity_id
_entity_poly.type
_entity_poly.pdbx_seq_one_letter_code
_entity_poly.pdbx_strand_id
1 'polypeptide(L)'
;MKPIRLSAHARSHIAPRGFTEEQVQQAIREAPWEPAERGKTQCRRDFAYGALWNGKRYEWKQVRPIFVEEPDEIVVVTVYTYYF
;
A
#
# COMPACT_ATOMS: atom_id res chain seq x y z
N MET A 1 6.98 4.30 15.80
CA MET A 1 7.25 3.51 14.58
C MET A 1 8.28 4.24 13.71
N LYS A 2 9.09 3.50 12.99
CA LYS A 2 10.08 4.07 12.06
C LYS A 2 9.40 4.89 10.97
N PRO A 3 10.06 5.91 10.41
CA PRO A 3 9.53 6.62 9.26
C PRO A 3 9.33 5.67 8.07
N ILE A 4 8.30 5.95 7.29
CA ILE A 4 7.92 5.15 6.12
C ILE A 4 8.20 5.99 4.88
N ARG A 5 9.03 5.46 3.98
CA ARG A 5 9.39 6.12 2.73
C ARG A 5 8.98 5.25 1.55
N LEU A 6 8.31 5.85 0.58
CA LEU A 6 8.00 5.18 -0.68
C LEU A 6 9.18 5.31 -1.64
N SER A 7 9.59 4.18 -2.22
CA SER A 7 10.61 4.20 -3.28
C SER A 7 10.09 4.97 -4.50
N ALA A 8 10.99 5.35 -5.40
CA ALA A 8 10.60 6.00 -6.66
C ALA A 8 9.64 5.11 -7.46
N HIS A 9 9.88 3.80 -7.48
CA HIS A 9 8.99 2.84 -8.14
C HIS A 9 7.59 2.86 -7.52
N ALA A 10 7.50 2.82 -6.19
CA ALA A 10 6.21 2.86 -5.51
C ALA A 10 5.46 4.16 -5.80
N ARG A 11 6.17 5.29 -5.78
CA ARG A 11 5.57 6.61 -6.08
C ARG A 11 5.04 6.68 -7.50
N SER A 12 5.71 6.04 -8.46
CA SER A 12 5.27 6.05 -9.86
C SER A 12 3.93 5.35 -10.07
N HIS A 13 3.50 4.53 -9.13
CA HIS A 13 2.23 3.80 -9.20
C HIS A 13 1.07 4.48 -8.47
N ILE A 14 1.30 5.61 -7.80
CA ILE A 14 0.23 6.32 -7.09
C ILE A 14 -0.95 6.61 -8.01
N ALA A 15 -0.71 7.31 -9.12
CA ALA A 15 -1.77 7.68 -10.04
C ALA A 15 -2.36 6.47 -10.79
N PRO A 16 -1.55 5.58 -11.41
CA PRO A 16 -2.10 4.44 -12.14
C PRO A 16 -2.91 3.47 -11.27
N ARG A 17 -2.54 3.30 -10.01
CA ARG A 17 -3.20 2.35 -9.11
C ARG A 17 -4.16 3.00 -8.12
N GLY A 18 -4.11 4.32 -7.99
CA GLY A 18 -5.09 5.07 -7.23
C GLY A 18 -4.99 4.98 -5.72
N PHE A 19 -3.81 4.71 -5.18
CA PHE A 19 -3.60 4.78 -3.73
C PHE A 19 -3.01 6.13 -3.33
N THR A 20 -3.02 6.40 -2.03
CA THR A 20 -2.35 7.58 -1.47
C THR A 20 -1.24 7.14 -0.53
N GLU A 21 -0.26 8.03 -0.33
CA GLU A 21 0.82 7.77 0.63
C GLU A 21 0.27 7.56 2.04
N GLU A 22 -0.76 8.32 2.40
CA GLU A 22 -1.41 8.18 3.70
C GLU A 22 -2.05 6.81 3.89
N GLN A 23 -2.69 6.29 2.85
CA GLN A 23 -3.28 4.95 2.90
C GLN A 23 -2.22 3.87 3.08
N VAL A 24 -1.08 4.02 2.42
CA VAL A 24 0.05 3.11 2.57
C VAL A 24 0.56 3.13 4.01
N GLN A 25 0.79 4.32 4.56
CA GLN A 25 1.25 4.46 5.93
C GLN A 25 0.26 3.88 6.93
N GLN A 26 -1.01 4.13 6.72
CA GLN A 26 -2.06 3.62 7.59
C GLN A 26 -2.12 2.09 7.55
N ALA A 27 -2.00 1.49 6.37
CA ALA A 27 -1.97 0.04 6.24
C ALA A 27 -0.79 -0.56 7.02
N ILE A 28 0.40 0.00 6.87
CA ILE A 28 1.60 -0.51 7.54
C ILE A 28 1.49 -0.38 9.06
N ARG A 29 0.90 0.71 9.55
CA ARG A 29 0.76 0.95 10.99
C ARG A 29 -0.32 0.12 11.65
N GLU A 30 -1.38 -0.21 10.94
CA GLU A 30 -2.60 -0.77 11.54
C GLU A 30 -2.87 -2.22 11.17
N ALA A 31 -2.42 -2.69 10.01
CA ALA A 31 -2.69 -4.03 9.55
C ALA A 31 -1.60 -5.01 10.02
N PRO A 32 -1.93 -6.29 10.21
CA PRO A 32 -0.93 -7.31 10.52
C PRO A 32 0.06 -7.48 9.38
N TRP A 33 1.33 -7.66 9.72
CA TRP A 33 2.38 -7.91 8.74
C TRP A 33 2.52 -9.41 8.51
N GLU A 34 2.82 -9.77 7.26
CA GLU A 34 3.06 -11.14 6.88
C GLU A 34 4.24 -11.22 5.89
N PRO A 35 4.90 -12.37 5.78
CA PRO A 35 6.01 -12.52 4.84
C PRO A 35 5.57 -12.33 3.40
N ALA A 36 6.42 -11.69 2.61
CA ALA A 36 6.29 -11.60 1.17
C ALA A 36 7.50 -12.26 0.51
N GLU A 37 7.53 -12.26 -0.82
CA GLU A 37 8.60 -12.90 -1.56
C GLU A 37 9.95 -12.22 -1.33
N ARG A 38 11.03 -12.98 -1.43
CA ARG A 38 12.41 -12.49 -1.40
C ARG A 38 12.75 -11.73 -0.12
N GLY A 39 12.27 -12.22 1.01
CA GLY A 39 12.58 -11.62 2.32
C GLY A 39 11.89 -10.30 2.59
N LYS A 40 10.94 -9.91 1.76
CA LYS A 40 10.15 -8.69 1.99
C LYS A 40 8.99 -8.97 2.92
N THR A 41 8.31 -7.93 3.33
CA THR A 41 7.13 -7.96 4.20
C THR A 41 5.98 -7.30 3.46
N GLN A 42 4.77 -7.72 3.76
CA GLN A 42 3.58 -7.12 3.20
C GLN A 42 2.48 -7.00 4.26
N CYS A 43 1.55 -6.12 4.00
CA CYS A 43 0.30 -6.04 4.75
C CYS A 43 -0.80 -5.55 3.79
N ARG A 44 -2.05 -5.62 4.23
CA ARG A 44 -3.16 -5.17 3.42
C ARG A 44 -4.24 -4.60 4.32
N ARG A 45 -4.88 -3.57 3.83
CA ARG A 45 -5.99 -2.94 4.54
C ARG A 45 -7.05 -2.53 3.54
N ASP A 46 -8.31 -2.77 3.91
CA ASP A 46 -9.44 -2.35 3.11
C ASP A 46 -9.89 -0.97 3.55
N PHE A 47 -10.19 -0.12 2.57
CA PHE A 47 -10.72 1.22 2.79
C PHE A 47 -12.07 1.34 2.10
N ALA A 48 -13.02 2.01 2.73
CA ALA A 48 -14.26 2.37 2.06
C ALA A 48 -13.93 3.29 0.89
N TYR A 49 -14.50 3.01 -0.27
CA TYR A 49 -14.22 3.77 -1.48
C TYR A 49 -15.47 4.48 -2.01
N GLY A 50 -16.48 3.71 -2.43
CA GLY A 50 -17.77 4.25 -2.85
C GLY A 50 -17.70 5.22 -4.02
N ALA A 51 -16.90 4.91 -5.05
CA ALA A 51 -16.68 5.81 -6.16
C ALA A 51 -16.37 5.04 -7.45
N LEU A 52 -16.20 5.78 -8.54
CA LEU A 52 -15.82 5.19 -9.81
C LEU A 52 -14.31 5.01 -9.90
N TRP A 53 -13.90 3.88 -10.45
CA TRP A 53 -12.52 3.62 -10.83
C TRP A 53 -12.54 2.98 -12.23
N ASN A 54 -11.90 3.65 -13.19
CA ASN A 54 -11.90 3.20 -14.59
C ASN A 54 -13.31 2.93 -15.12
N GLY A 55 -14.26 3.79 -14.80
CA GLY A 55 -15.61 3.73 -15.31
C GLY A 55 -16.55 2.78 -14.59
N LYS A 56 -16.09 2.09 -13.55
CA LYS A 56 -16.93 1.17 -12.77
C LYS A 56 -16.95 1.60 -11.30
N ARG A 57 -18.12 1.48 -10.66
CA ARG A 57 -18.27 1.81 -9.25
C ARG A 57 -17.86 0.64 -8.37
N TYR A 58 -17.04 0.95 -7.33
CA TYR A 58 -16.64 -0.03 -6.32
C TYR A 58 -16.88 0.56 -4.93
N GLU A 59 -17.28 -0.30 -4.00
CA GLU A 59 -17.53 0.10 -2.61
C GLU A 59 -16.23 0.10 -1.78
N TRP A 60 -15.26 -0.73 -2.15
CA TRP A 60 -14.05 -0.97 -1.38
C TRP A 60 -12.79 -0.86 -2.22
N LYS A 61 -11.71 -0.47 -1.54
CA LYS A 61 -10.37 -0.49 -2.11
C LYS A 61 -9.44 -1.15 -1.11
N GLN A 62 -8.71 -2.19 -1.53
CA GLN A 62 -7.67 -2.79 -0.71
C GLN A 62 -6.31 -2.25 -1.14
N VAL A 63 -5.55 -1.75 -0.18
CA VAL A 63 -4.19 -1.27 -0.41
C VAL A 63 -3.23 -2.28 0.22
N ARG A 64 -2.33 -2.83 -0.61
CA ARG A 64 -1.37 -3.85 -0.18
C ARG A 64 0.06 -3.40 -0.47
N PRO A 65 0.73 -2.74 0.49
CA PRO A 65 2.13 -2.39 0.32
C PRO A 65 3.05 -3.58 0.55
N ILE A 66 4.13 -3.62 -0.23
CA ILE A 66 5.24 -4.56 -0.05
C ILE A 66 6.45 -3.72 0.31
N PHE A 67 7.10 -4.05 1.41
CA PHE A 67 8.12 -3.19 2.00
C PHE A 67 9.25 -3.98 2.63
N VAL A 68 10.35 -3.27 2.91
CA VAL A 68 11.52 -3.78 3.61
C VAL A 68 11.71 -2.95 4.86
N GLU A 69 11.91 -3.61 5.99
CA GLU A 69 12.21 -2.93 7.24
C GLU A 69 13.72 -2.79 7.38
N GLU A 70 14.19 -1.53 7.27
CA GLU A 70 15.59 -1.18 7.48
C GLU A 70 15.79 -0.76 8.94
N PRO A 71 17.06 -0.65 9.42
CA PRO A 71 17.28 -0.23 10.81
C PRO A 71 16.64 1.11 11.17
N ASP A 72 16.65 2.08 10.26
CA ASP A 72 16.19 3.44 10.54
C ASP A 72 14.87 3.80 9.86
N GLU A 73 14.40 2.99 8.94
CA GLU A 73 13.21 3.32 8.17
C GLU A 73 12.55 2.09 7.59
N ILE A 74 11.32 2.26 7.14
CA ILE A 74 10.60 1.28 6.34
C ILE A 74 10.57 1.81 4.91
N VAL A 75 11.02 1.00 3.95
CA VAL A 75 11.05 1.37 2.53
C VAL A 75 9.98 0.59 1.79
N VAL A 76 8.99 1.29 1.25
CA VAL A 76 7.93 0.67 0.45
C VAL A 76 8.43 0.47 -0.97
N VAL A 77 8.53 -0.78 -1.42
CA VAL A 77 9.09 -1.13 -2.73
C VAL A 77 8.03 -1.04 -3.80
N THR A 78 6.83 -1.50 -3.50
CA THR A 78 5.70 -1.42 -4.42
C THR A 78 4.39 -1.45 -3.63
N VAL A 79 3.29 -1.09 -4.31
CA VAL A 79 1.95 -1.10 -3.71
C VAL A 79 0.97 -1.63 -4.73
N TYR A 80 0.21 -2.63 -4.35
CA TYR A 80 -0.90 -3.14 -5.14
C TYR A 80 -2.21 -2.62 -4.60
N THR A 81 -3.15 -2.35 -5.49
CA THR A 81 -4.52 -1.94 -5.13
C THR A 81 -5.52 -2.85 -5.81
N TYR A 82 -6.57 -3.17 -5.09
CA TYR A 82 -7.66 -4.00 -5.58
C TYR A 82 -8.97 -3.30 -5.27
N TYR A 83 -9.84 -3.21 -6.24
CA TYR A 83 -11.17 -2.59 -6.10
C TYR A 83 -12.24 -3.66 -6.15
N PHE A 84 -13.21 -3.57 -5.21
CA PHE A 84 -14.27 -4.58 -5.13
C PHE A 84 -15.53 -4.07 -4.45
#